data_8e4f13f03b0745b6baf02264c15e8dc4
#
_entry.id   8e4f13f03b0745b6baf02264c15e8dc4
#
_cell.length_a   1.000
_cell.length_b   1.000
_cell.length_c   1.000
_cell.angle_alpha   90.00
_cell.angle_beta   90.00
_cell.angle_gamma   90.00
#
_symmetry.space_group_name_H-M   'P 1'
#
loop_
_entity.id
_entity.type
_entity.pdbx_description
1 polymer ?
#
loop_
_entity_poly.entity_id
_entity_poly.type
_entity_poly.pdbx_seq_one_letter_code
_entity_poly.pdbx_strand_id
1 'polypeptide(L)'
;MIVEFHAHIFPNKIADKATQSIGKFYDAPMEYNGHPEQLIESGSKIGVTHYVVHSTATTEKQVESINNFILEQMKIHKEFIGFGTIHPDYVNFEDEMNRMIETGLHGIKIHPDFQKFEVDSPRMDNIYALAAELKLPILVHAGDIRYDYSGPRRIKNVLHKHPKLTVIAAHFGGYTQWDDAIDYLVGENVYFDTSSSLWKLPVDTANHMIKTHGVDKFLFGSDFPMWDHEEEFARFNKLDLSGENREMVLWKNAERLLGMKLE
;
A
#
# COMPACT_ATOMS: atom_id res chain seq x y z
N MET A 1 -13.72 14.75 -1.37
CA MET A 1 -13.50 13.30 -1.18
C MET A 1 -12.03 13.04 -0.92
N ILE A 2 -11.71 12.15 0.01
CA ILE A 2 -10.34 11.67 0.27
C ILE A 2 -10.40 10.15 0.39
N VAL A 3 -9.53 9.46 -0.34
CA VAL A 3 -9.30 8.02 -0.24
C VAL A 3 -7.97 7.79 0.46
N GLU A 4 -8.01 7.16 1.63
CA GLU A 4 -6.82 6.64 2.29
C GLU A 4 -6.39 5.34 1.61
N PHE A 5 -5.25 5.34 0.90
CA PHE A 5 -4.85 4.18 0.10
C PHE A 5 -3.88 3.22 0.81
N HIS A 6 -3.42 3.56 2.02
CA HIS A 6 -2.44 2.76 2.74
C HIS A 6 -2.73 2.69 4.23
N ALA A 7 -3.63 1.80 4.63
CA ALA A 7 -4.00 1.62 6.04
C ALA A 7 -3.93 0.14 6.46
N HIS A 8 -3.10 -0.15 7.47
CA HIS A 8 -3.03 -1.47 8.10
C HIS A 8 -4.05 -1.58 9.23
N ILE A 9 -4.84 -2.66 9.20
CA ILE A 9 -5.76 -3.00 10.30
C ILE A 9 -5.49 -4.41 10.80
N PHE A 10 -5.74 -4.64 12.07
CA PHE A 10 -5.48 -5.90 12.74
C PHE A 10 -6.70 -6.34 13.59
N PRO A 11 -6.94 -7.68 13.71
CA PRO A 11 -7.90 -8.19 14.67
C PRO A 11 -7.57 -7.73 16.10
N ASN A 12 -8.58 -7.30 16.85
CA ASN A 12 -8.41 -6.75 18.21
C ASN A 12 -7.53 -7.59 19.13
N LYS A 13 -7.59 -8.93 18.99
CA LYS A 13 -6.81 -9.88 19.80
C LYS A 13 -5.29 -9.78 19.57
N ILE A 14 -4.84 -9.27 18.43
CA ILE A 14 -3.42 -9.24 18.07
C ILE A 14 -2.91 -7.82 17.76
N ALA A 15 -3.78 -6.84 17.70
CA ALA A 15 -3.48 -5.46 17.27
C ALA A 15 -2.30 -4.87 18.07
N ASP A 16 -2.34 -4.89 19.39
CA ASP A 16 -1.24 -4.38 20.24
C ASP A 16 0.08 -5.09 19.98
N LYS A 17 0.04 -6.42 19.83
CA LYS A 17 1.25 -7.21 19.56
C LYS A 17 1.80 -6.94 18.16
N ALA A 18 0.92 -6.80 17.17
CA ALA A 18 1.29 -6.50 15.79
C ALA A 18 1.98 -5.14 15.70
N THR A 19 1.37 -4.10 16.26
CA THR A 19 1.92 -2.73 16.25
C THR A 19 3.23 -2.63 17.03
N GLN A 20 3.33 -3.25 18.21
CA GLN A 20 4.60 -3.33 18.95
C GLN A 20 5.71 -4.00 18.13
N SER A 21 5.38 -5.06 17.37
CA SER A 21 6.36 -5.74 16.53
C SER A 21 6.81 -4.87 15.35
N ILE A 22 5.88 -4.11 14.75
CA ILE A 22 6.17 -3.16 13.67
C ILE A 22 7.03 -2.01 14.20
N GLY A 23 6.63 -1.39 15.32
CA GLY A 23 7.39 -0.32 15.94
C GLY A 23 8.81 -0.74 16.30
N LYS A 24 8.98 -1.95 16.84
CA LYS A 24 10.30 -2.52 17.11
C LYS A 24 11.13 -2.77 15.84
N PHE A 25 10.48 -3.21 14.76
CA PHE A 25 11.16 -3.46 13.48
C PHE A 25 11.71 -2.16 12.88
N TYR A 26 10.93 -1.08 12.93
CA TYR A 26 11.33 0.23 12.38
C TYR A 26 12.07 1.12 13.38
N ASP A 27 12.19 0.70 14.65
CA ASP A 27 12.70 1.53 15.76
C ASP A 27 11.96 2.89 15.82
N ALA A 28 10.64 2.84 15.70
CA ALA A 28 9.77 4.00 15.61
C ALA A 28 8.52 3.84 16.50
N PRO A 29 8.02 4.92 17.11
CA PRO A 29 6.75 4.88 17.81
C PRO A 29 5.61 4.61 16.84
N MET A 30 4.54 3.98 17.34
CA MET A 30 3.28 3.80 16.63
C MET A 30 2.23 4.71 17.25
N GLU A 31 1.54 5.49 16.45
CA GLU A 31 0.51 6.43 16.98
C GLU A 31 -0.76 5.70 17.41
N TYR A 32 -1.09 4.59 16.74
CA TYR A 32 -2.28 3.80 17.01
C TYR A 32 -1.98 2.31 17.09
N ASN A 33 -2.99 1.51 17.47
CA ASN A 33 -2.86 0.06 17.59
C ASN A 33 -3.37 -0.70 16.35
N GLY A 34 -3.88 0.00 15.33
CA GLY A 34 -4.40 -0.63 14.11
C GLY A 34 -5.79 -1.24 14.26
N HIS A 35 -6.59 -0.79 15.23
CA HIS A 35 -8.00 -1.14 15.31
C HIS A 35 -8.80 -0.44 14.21
N PRO A 36 -9.76 -1.13 13.54
CA PRO A 36 -10.57 -0.54 12.48
C PRO A 36 -11.29 0.75 12.90
N GLU A 37 -11.80 0.80 14.13
CA GLU A 37 -12.51 1.97 14.66
C GLU A 37 -11.58 3.17 14.83
N GLN A 38 -10.33 2.94 15.26
CA GLN A 38 -9.31 4.00 15.38
C GLN A 38 -8.93 4.58 14.01
N LEU A 39 -8.88 3.73 12.97
CA LEU A 39 -8.65 4.16 11.59
C LEU A 39 -9.72 5.14 11.14
N ILE A 40 -11.00 4.78 11.33
CA ILE A 40 -12.13 5.63 10.96
C ILE A 40 -12.13 6.92 11.77
N GLU A 41 -11.93 6.84 13.09
CA GLU A 41 -11.85 8.01 13.96
C GLU A 41 -10.75 8.99 13.50
N SER A 42 -9.53 8.48 13.28
CA SER A 42 -8.41 9.30 12.82
C SER A 42 -8.65 9.89 11.43
N GLY A 43 -9.06 9.08 10.45
CA GLY A 43 -9.28 9.54 9.08
C GLY A 43 -10.45 10.52 8.94
N SER A 44 -11.49 10.37 9.78
CA SER A 44 -12.64 11.28 9.75
C SER A 44 -12.27 12.74 10.08
N LYS A 45 -11.23 12.97 10.88
CA LYS A 45 -10.74 14.31 11.23
C LYS A 45 -10.28 15.13 10.03
N ILE A 46 -9.82 14.45 8.97
CA ILE A 46 -9.41 15.10 7.71
C ILE A 46 -10.42 14.91 6.57
N GLY A 47 -11.54 14.23 6.83
CA GLY A 47 -12.60 13.99 5.87
C GLY A 47 -12.33 12.82 4.92
N VAL A 48 -11.61 11.79 5.36
CA VAL A 48 -11.49 10.52 4.61
C VAL A 48 -12.86 9.89 4.47
N THR A 49 -13.20 9.48 3.26
CA THR A 49 -14.48 8.85 2.92
C THR A 49 -14.36 7.37 2.62
N HIS A 50 -13.19 6.93 2.14
CA HIS A 50 -12.91 5.52 1.82
C HIS A 50 -11.50 5.16 2.24
N TYR A 51 -11.32 3.91 2.68
CA TYR A 51 -10.05 3.40 3.19
C TYR A 51 -9.68 2.11 2.47
N VAL A 52 -8.55 2.07 1.79
CA VAL A 52 -7.96 0.82 1.32
C VAL A 52 -7.27 0.16 2.50
N VAL A 53 -7.88 -0.90 3.00
CA VAL A 53 -7.44 -1.60 4.22
C VAL A 53 -6.80 -2.93 3.90
N HIS A 54 -5.74 -3.25 4.62
CA HIS A 54 -4.98 -4.48 4.43
C HIS A 54 -4.23 -4.92 5.67
N SER A 55 -3.71 -6.13 5.63
CA SER A 55 -2.68 -6.69 6.49
C SER A 55 -1.76 -7.57 5.67
N THR A 56 -0.62 -7.99 6.25
CA THR A 56 0.36 -8.82 5.54
C THR A 56 0.54 -10.16 6.23
N ALA A 57 0.41 -11.24 5.48
CA ALA A 57 0.74 -12.58 5.94
C ALA A 57 2.26 -12.75 6.01
N THR A 58 2.84 -12.80 7.20
CA THR A 58 4.27 -13.01 7.40
C THR A 58 4.69 -14.47 7.26
N THR A 59 3.71 -15.37 7.18
CA THR A 59 3.89 -16.80 6.87
C THR A 59 2.71 -17.26 5.97
N GLU A 60 2.94 -18.34 5.21
CA GLU A 60 1.93 -18.93 4.32
C GLU A 60 0.63 -19.32 5.05
N LYS A 61 0.73 -19.72 6.32
CA LYS A 61 -0.42 -20.17 7.14
C LYS A 61 -1.40 -19.04 7.51
N GLN A 62 -0.98 -17.79 7.37
CA GLN A 62 -1.78 -16.63 7.74
C GLN A 62 -2.63 -16.10 6.59
N VAL A 63 -2.37 -16.51 5.35
CA VAL A 63 -3.00 -15.94 4.14
C VAL A 63 -4.52 -15.95 4.25
N GLU A 64 -5.14 -17.12 4.35
CA GLU A 64 -6.61 -17.22 4.39
C GLU A 64 -7.24 -16.50 5.59
N SER A 65 -6.61 -16.60 6.77
CA SER A 65 -7.16 -16.00 7.98
C SER A 65 -7.13 -14.46 7.92
N ILE A 66 -6.08 -13.87 7.33
CA ILE A 66 -5.99 -12.42 7.12
C ILE A 66 -7.00 -11.98 6.08
N ASN A 67 -7.10 -12.67 4.95
CA ASN A 67 -8.05 -12.33 3.90
C ASN A 67 -9.49 -12.41 4.40
N ASN A 68 -9.81 -13.43 5.19
CA ASN A 68 -11.13 -13.57 5.83
C ASN A 68 -11.41 -12.42 6.81
N PHE A 69 -10.42 -12.00 7.60
CA PHE A 69 -10.55 -10.85 8.49
C PHE A 69 -10.85 -9.55 7.70
N ILE A 70 -10.11 -9.27 6.62
CA ILE A 70 -10.38 -8.09 5.79
C ILE A 70 -11.80 -8.13 5.21
N LEU A 71 -12.22 -9.28 4.68
CA LEU A 71 -13.59 -9.47 4.17
C LEU A 71 -14.66 -9.26 5.23
N GLU A 72 -14.40 -9.68 6.47
CA GLU A 72 -15.30 -9.45 7.59
C GLU A 72 -15.41 -7.94 7.91
N GLN A 73 -14.28 -7.23 7.92
CA GLN A 73 -14.27 -5.79 8.16
C GLN A 73 -14.99 -5.00 7.05
N MET A 74 -14.88 -5.38 5.80
CA MET A 74 -15.65 -4.79 4.69
C MET A 74 -17.17 -4.97 4.81
N LYS A 75 -17.62 -6.03 5.49
CA LYS A 75 -19.05 -6.22 5.76
C LYS A 75 -19.57 -5.30 6.84
N ILE A 76 -18.72 -4.99 7.83
CA ILE A 76 -19.02 -4.11 8.97
C ILE A 76 -18.94 -2.65 8.55
N HIS A 77 -17.89 -2.27 7.84
CA HIS A 77 -17.52 -0.90 7.46
C HIS A 77 -17.63 -0.75 5.94
N LYS A 78 -18.63 -0.01 5.48
CA LYS A 78 -18.91 0.16 4.04
C LYS A 78 -17.92 1.06 3.32
N GLU A 79 -17.22 1.89 4.07
CA GLU A 79 -16.13 2.73 3.63
C GLU A 79 -14.81 1.97 3.37
N PHE A 80 -14.73 0.68 3.73
CA PHE A 80 -13.52 -0.12 3.53
C PHE A 80 -13.50 -0.80 2.16
N ILE A 81 -12.35 -0.67 1.50
CA ILE A 81 -11.98 -1.35 0.26
C ILE A 81 -10.85 -2.32 0.63
N GLY A 82 -11.12 -3.60 0.63
CA GLY A 82 -10.17 -4.60 1.12
C GLY A 82 -9.13 -5.00 0.09
N PHE A 83 -7.86 -4.97 0.48
CA PHE A 83 -6.79 -5.69 -0.19
C PHE A 83 -6.45 -6.94 0.62
N GLY A 84 -6.40 -8.08 -0.05
CA GLY A 84 -5.93 -9.32 0.55
C GLY A 84 -4.40 -9.38 0.62
N THR A 85 -3.89 -10.53 1.00
CA THR A 85 -2.44 -10.78 1.02
C THR A 85 -2.13 -12.17 0.47
N ILE A 86 -0.92 -12.33 -0.06
CA ILE A 86 -0.36 -13.61 -0.53
C ILE A 86 1.06 -13.76 0.04
N HIS A 87 1.48 -15.01 0.22
CA HIS A 87 2.85 -15.35 0.60
C HIS A 87 3.49 -16.21 -0.50
N PRO A 88 4.78 -16.02 -0.85
CA PRO A 88 5.43 -16.78 -1.92
C PRO A 88 5.46 -18.31 -1.70
N ASP A 89 5.33 -18.76 -0.46
CA ASP A 89 5.28 -20.19 -0.11
C ASP A 89 3.86 -20.76 0.02
N TYR A 90 2.84 -19.94 -0.26
CA TYR A 90 1.45 -20.39 -0.19
C TYR A 90 1.08 -21.15 -1.46
N VAL A 91 0.97 -22.47 -1.37
CA VAL A 91 0.83 -23.37 -2.54
C VAL A 91 -0.50 -23.24 -3.27
N ASN A 92 -1.58 -22.87 -2.55
CA ASN A 92 -2.93 -22.74 -3.14
C ASN A 92 -3.23 -21.30 -3.58
N PHE A 93 -2.23 -20.57 -4.03
CA PHE A 93 -2.39 -19.15 -4.36
C PHE A 93 -3.39 -18.90 -5.50
N GLU A 94 -3.51 -19.82 -6.47
CA GLU A 94 -4.46 -19.69 -7.59
C GLU A 94 -5.91 -19.70 -7.09
N ASP A 95 -6.27 -20.68 -6.26
CA ASP A 95 -7.61 -20.78 -5.67
C ASP A 95 -7.92 -19.57 -4.78
N GLU A 96 -6.95 -19.15 -3.97
CA GLU A 96 -7.14 -18.02 -3.07
C GLU A 96 -7.28 -16.69 -3.83
N MET A 97 -6.50 -16.46 -4.87
CA MET A 97 -6.61 -15.24 -5.67
C MET A 97 -7.93 -15.18 -6.46
N ASN A 98 -8.41 -16.31 -6.96
CA ASN A 98 -9.76 -16.39 -7.55
C ASN A 98 -10.84 -16.11 -6.49
N ARG A 99 -10.73 -16.70 -5.30
CA ARG A 99 -11.63 -16.42 -4.18
C ARG A 99 -11.62 -14.94 -3.76
N MET A 100 -10.47 -14.26 -3.79
CA MET A 100 -10.38 -12.82 -3.54
C MET A 100 -11.32 -12.04 -4.46
N ILE A 101 -11.27 -12.30 -5.77
CA ILE A 101 -12.14 -11.63 -6.74
C ILE A 101 -13.63 -11.96 -6.45
N GLU A 102 -13.96 -13.23 -6.28
CA GLU A 102 -15.34 -13.69 -6.04
C GLU A 102 -15.94 -13.09 -4.77
N THR A 103 -15.12 -12.83 -3.76
CA THR A 103 -15.55 -12.29 -2.47
C THR A 103 -15.46 -10.77 -2.37
N GLY A 104 -14.89 -10.10 -3.38
CA GLY A 104 -14.84 -8.63 -3.48
C GLY A 104 -13.59 -7.97 -2.90
N LEU A 105 -12.47 -8.68 -2.76
CA LEU A 105 -11.18 -8.04 -2.52
C LEU A 105 -10.67 -7.39 -3.81
N HIS A 106 -10.11 -6.19 -3.70
CA HIS A 106 -9.79 -5.32 -4.84
C HIS A 106 -8.30 -5.26 -5.20
N GLY A 107 -7.43 -5.94 -4.45
CA GLY A 107 -5.99 -5.96 -4.67
C GLY A 107 -5.27 -6.83 -3.66
N ILE A 108 -3.94 -6.81 -3.73
CA ILE A 108 -3.06 -7.63 -2.88
C ILE A 108 -2.04 -6.71 -2.21
N LYS A 109 -1.87 -6.85 -0.90
CA LYS A 109 -0.75 -6.24 -0.16
C LYS A 109 0.33 -7.28 0.10
N ILE A 110 1.57 -6.93 -0.23
CA ILE A 110 2.77 -7.67 0.16
C ILE A 110 3.77 -6.77 0.85
N HIS A 111 4.55 -7.35 1.74
CA HIS A 111 5.63 -6.68 2.45
C HIS A 111 6.87 -7.58 2.46
N PRO A 112 7.71 -7.48 1.41
CA PRO A 112 8.83 -8.42 1.22
C PRO A 112 9.77 -8.51 2.43
N ASP A 113 10.00 -7.39 3.14
CA ASP A 113 10.90 -7.36 4.30
C ASP A 113 10.32 -8.13 5.51
N PHE A 114 9.00 -8.11 5.72
CA PHE A 114 8.34 -8.91 6.76
C PHE A 114 8.19 -10.36 6.34
N GLN A 115 7.93 -10.60 5.07
CA GLN A 115 7.74 -11.94 4.49
C GLN A 115 9.08 -12.62 4.13
N LYS A 116 10.20 -11.89 4.18
CA LYS A 116 11.58 -12.33 3.96
C LYS A 116 11.82 -12.97 2.59
N PHE A 117 11.43 -12.27 1.54
CA PHE A 117 11.70 -12.68 0.17
C PHE A 117 12.06 -11.47 -0.70
N GLU A 118 12.87 -11.70 -1.71
CA GLU A 118 13.17 -10.71 -2.73
C GLU A 118 11.96 -10.50 -3.63
N VAL A 119 11.49 -9.25 -3.79
CA VAL A 119 10.25 -8.94 -4.54
C VAL A 119 10.32 -9.43 -6.00
N ASP A 120 11.50 -9.48 -6.60
CA ASP A 120 11.76 -10.01 -7.94
C ASP A 120 12.11 -11.51 -7.96
N SER A 121 11.90 -12.24 -6.84
CA SER A 121 12.13 -13.67 -6.76
C SER A 121 11.28 -14.44 -7.78
N PRO A 122 11.85 -15.44 -8.48
CA PRO A 122 11.08 -16.31 -9.40
C PRO A 122 9.90 -17.03 -8.72
N ARG A 123 9.90 -17.18 -7.39
CA ARG A 123 8.77 -17.74 -6.64
C ARG A 123 7.49 -16.92 -6.77
N MET A 124 7.61 -15.64 -7.08
CA MET A 124 6.48 -14.71 -7.26
C MET A 124 5.96 -14.67 -8.70
N ASP A 125 6.67 -15.22 -9.67
CA ASP A 125 6.35 -15.04 -11.09
C ASP A 125 4.93 -15.48 -11.45
N ASN A 126 4.51 -16.64 -10.99
CA ASN A 126 3.16 -17.14 -11.25
C ASN A 126 2.09 -16.31 -10.54
N ILE A 127 2.38 -15.84 -9.31
CA ILE A 127 1.51 -14.94 -8.55
C ILE A 127 1.34 -13.61 -9.31
N TYR A 128 2.43 -13.02 -9.79
CA TYR A 128 2.40 -11.78 -10.56
C TYR A 128 1.69 -11.93 -11.91
N ALA A 129 1.91 -13.05 -12.61
CA ALA A 129 1.23 -13.34 -13.86
C ALA A 129 -0.29 -13.47 -13.65
N LEU A 130 -0.71 -14.20 -12.64
CA LEU A 130 -2.13 -14.35 -12.30
C LEU A 130 -2.75 -13.03 -11.81
N ALA A 131 -2.05 -12.25 -11.00
CA ALA A 131 -2.52 -10.93 -10.56
C ALA A 131 -2.76 -10.00 -11.76
N ALA A 132 -1.86 -10.02 -12.77
CA ALA A 132 -2.03 -9.27 -14.00
C ALA A 132 -3.25 -9.74 -14.83
N GLU A 133 -3.48 -11.05 -14.92
CA GLU A 133 -4.64 -11.65 -15.60
C GLU A 133 -5.95 -11.28 -14.92
N LEU A 134 -6.01 -11.42 -13.60
CA LEU A 134 -7.15 -11.08 -12.76
C LEU A 134 -7.35 -9.57 -12.56
N LYS A 135 -6.40 -8.73 -13.05
CA LYS A 135 -6.39 -7.27 -12.85
C LYS A 135 -6.40 -6.87 -11.37
N LEU A 136 -5.79 -7.68 -10.51
CA LEU A 136 -5.56 -7.36 -9.11
C LEU A 136 -4.28 -6.52 -8.99
N PRO A 137 -4.37 -5.24 -8.61
CA PRO A 137 -3.19 -4.43 -8.32
C PRO A 137 -2.46 -4.99 -7.10
N ILE A 138 -1.13 -4.87 -7.10
CA ILE A 138 -0.30 -5.26 -5.96
C ILE A 138 0.30 -4.01 -5.31
N LEU A 139 -0.09 -3.75 -4.06
CA LEU A 139 0.52 -2.76 -3.19
C LEU A 139 1.73 -3.41 -2.49
N VAL A 140 2.91 -2.96 -2.86
CA VAL A 140 4.19 -3.46 -2.37
C VAL A 140 4.79 -2.46 -1.40
N HIS A 141 5.19 -2.90 -0.20
CA HIS A 141 6.13 -2.12 0.61
C HIS A 141 7.42 -1.93 -0.20
N ALA A 142 7.84 -0.71 -0.41
CA ALA A 142 8.97 -0.38 -1.28
C ALA A 142 10.10 0.28 -0.49
N GLY A 143 11.28 -0.29 -0.62
CA GLY A 143 12.50 0.21 0.03
C GLY A 143 12.61 -0.18 1.50
N ASP A 144 13.79 -0.26 1.95
CA ASP A 144 14.30 -0.22 3.32
C ASP A 144 15.82 -0.31 3.23
N ILE A 145 16.52 0.72 3.64
CA ILE A 145 18.00 0.76 3.56
C ILE A 145 18.69 -0.39 4.31
N ARG A 146 17.98 -1.04 5.23
CA ARG A 146 18.53 -2.15 6.04
C ARG A 146 18.50 -3.50 5.33
N TYR A 147 17.61 -3.66 4.32
CA TYR A 147 17.35 -4.91 3.65
C TYR A 147 17.18 -4.71 2.15
N ASP A 148 17.67 -5.64 1.34
CA ASP A 148 17.50 -5.60 -0.12
C ASP A 148 16.39 -6.56 -0.59
N TYR A 149 15.21 -6.54 0.07
CA TYR A 149 14.08 -7.35 -0.36
C TYR A 149 13.14 -6.62 -1.29
N SER A 150 12.88 -5.34 -1.04
CA SER A 150 11.91 -4.51 -1.75
C SER A 150 12.51 -3.23 -2.35
N GLY A 151 13.82 -3.21 -2.58
CA GLY A 151 14.51 -2.04 -3.14
C GLY A 151 13.96 -1.62 -4.51
N PRO A 152 14.01 -0.32 -4.85
CA PRO A 152 13.45 0.22 -6.10
C PRO A 152 13.96 -0.48 -7.36
N ARG A 153 15.23 -0.86 -7.41
CA ARG A 153 15.81 -1.62 -8.52
C ARG A 153 15.14 -2.97 -8.72
N ARG A 154 14.81 -3.70 -7.63
CA ARG A 154 14.12 -4.98 -7.70
C ARG A 154 12.66 -4.83 -8.16
N ILE A 155 11.99 -3.77 -7.71
CA ILE A 155 10.63 -3.44 -8.18
C ILE A 155 10.67 -3.17 -9.69
N LYS A 156 11.67 -2.43 -10.20
CA LYS A 156 11.86 -2.25 -11.64
C LYS A 156 12.00 -3.58 -12.40
N ASN A 157 12.72 -4.56 -11.85
CA ASN A 157 12.81 -5.89 -12.45
C ASN A 157 11.43 -6.56 -12.56
N VAL A 158 10.58 -6.43 -11.55
CA VAL A 158 9.19 -6.93 -11.58
C VAL A 158 8.39 -6.24 -12.69
N LEU A 159 8.45 -4.90 -12.78
CA LEU A 159 7.73 -4.14 -13.81
C LEU A 159 8.12 -4.58 -15.24
N HIS A 160 9.41 -4.75 -15.47
CA HIS A 160 9.90 -5.15 -16.79
C HIS A 160 9.56 -6.61 -17.14
N LYS A 161 9.57 -7.49 -16.15
CA LYS A 161 9.22 -8.91 -16.33
C LYS A 161 7.71 -9.13 -16.48
N HIS A 162 6.91 -8.32 -15.78
CA HIS A 162 5.44 -8.42 -15.74
C HIS A 162 4.78 -7.10 -16.18
N PRO A 163 4.94 -6.67 -17.46
CA PRO A 163 4.51 -5.33 -17.91
C PRO A 163 2.99 -5.07 -17.88
N LYS A 164 2.19 -6.12 -17.69
CA LYS A 164 0.73 -6.02 -17.55
C LYS A 164 0.28 -5.93 -16.08
N LEU A 165 1.20 -6.16 -15.14
CA LEU A 165 0.91 -6.09 -13.71
C LEU A 165 0.76 -4.62 -13.29
N THR A 166 -0.29 -4.31 -12.56
CA THR A 166 -0.42 -3.02 -11.89
C THR A 166 0.27 -3.09 -10.53
N VAL A 167 1.33 -2.32 -10.37
CA VAL A 167 2.10 -2.23 -9.12
C VAL A 167 1.91 -0.85 -8.50
N ILE A 168 1.69 -0.82 -7.19
CA ILE A 168 1.75 0.38 -6.36
C ILE A 168 2.96 0.20 -5.44
N ALA A 169 4.02 0.95 -5.70
CA ALA A 169 5.20 0.99 -4.86
C ALA A 169 4.99 2.01 -3.75
N ALA A 170 4.78 1.52 -2.53
CA ALA A 170 4.48 2.35 -1.37
C ALA A 170 5.61 3.34 -1.06
N HIS A 171 5.29 4.39 -0.28
CA HIS A 171 6.27 5.31 0.31
C HIS A 171 7.10 6.07 -0.73
N PHE A 172 6.45 6.68 -1.74
CA PHE A 172 7.11 7.30 -2.89
C PHE A 172 8.07 6.33 -3.60
N GLY A 173 7.76 5.03 -3.57
CA GLY A 173 8.52 3.98 -4.23
C GLY A 173 9.80 3.54 -3.52
N GLY A 174 10.10 4.05 -2.32
CA GLY A 174 11.35 3.70 -1.66
C GLY A 174 11.49 4.24 -0.24
N TYR A 175 10.84 3.65 0.75
CA TYR A 175 11.04 4.02 2.15
C TYR A 175 12.53 4.15 2.48
N THR A 176 12.99 5.38 2.80
CA THR A 176 14.37 5.76 3.06
C THR A 176 15.39 5.58 1.90
N GLN A 177 14.95 5.07 0.72
CA GLN A 177 15.74 4.89 -0.50
C GLN A 177 15.17 5.72 -1.67
N TRP A 178 14.78 6.98 -1.41
CA TRP A 178 14.11 7.82 -2.42
C TRP A 178 15.01 8.21 -3.59
N ASP A 179 16.33 8.31 -3.40
CA ASP A 179 17.27 8.52 -4.50
C ASP A 179 17.23 7.35 -5.48
N ASP A 180 17.23 6.11 -4.96
CA ASP A 180 17.06 4.91 -5.78
C ASP A 180 15.66 4.87 -6.44
N ALA A 181 14.60 5.31 -5.75
CA ALA A 181 13.28 5.40 -6.33
C ALA A 181 13.23 6.39 -7.51
N ILE A 182 13.95 7.51 -7.41
CA ILE A 182 14.09 8.47 -8.52
C ILE A 182 14.81 7.80 -9.69
N ASP A 183 15.92 7.12 -9.45
CA ASP A 183 16.78 6.56 -10.50
C ASP A 183 16.13 5.34 -11.18
N TYR A 184 15.36 4.54 -10.46
CA TYR A 184 14.84 3.27 -10.97
C TYR A 184 13.35 3.28 -11.30
N LEU A 185 12.53 4.06 -10.60
CA LEU A 185 11.07 3.95 -10.71
C LEU A 185 10.39 5.19 -11.29
N VAL A 186 10.96 6.38 -11.14
CA VAL A 186 10.37 7.59 -11.74
C VAL A 186 10.37 7.46 -13.26
N GLY A 187 9.19 7.61 -13.88
CA GLY A 187 8.97 7.44 -15.31
C GLY A 187 8.59 6.02 -15.74
N GLU A 188 8.65 5.02 -14.85
CA GLU A 188 8.16 3.66 -15.12
C GLU A 188 6.62 3.58 -14.98
N ASN A 189 6.01 2.50 -15.47
CA ASN A 189 4.56 2.28 -15.31
C ASN A 189 4.22 1.70 -13.93
N VAL A 190 4.34 2.51 -12.90
CA VAL A 190 4.07 2.16 -11.51
C VAL A 190 3.28 3.28 -10.84
N TYR A 191 2.46 2.94 -9.85
CA TYR A 191 1.85 3.94 -8.96
C TYR A 191 2.71 4.10 -7.71
N PHE A 192 2.65 5.28 -7.10
CA PHE A 192 3.21 5.55 -5.78
C PHE A 192 2.11 5.97 -4.81
N ASP A 193 2.28 5.69 -3.52
CA ASP A 193 1.52 6.37 -2.48
C ASP A 193 2.40 7.33 -1.67
N THR A 194 1.76 8.25 -0.96
CA THR A 194 2.46 9.30 -0.19
C THR A 194 2.82 8.87 1.23
N SER A 195 2.43 7.68 1.64
CA SER A 195 2.53 7.20 3.02
C SER A 195 3.98 7.15 3.53
N SER A 196 4.17 7.34 4.82
CA SER A 196 5.47 7.20 5.53
C SER A 196 6.68 7.86 4.83
N SER A 197 6.49 8.96 4.14
CA SER A 197 7.56 9.58 3.36
C SER A 197 7.82 11.04 3.73
N LEU A 198 6.77 11.85 3.80
CA LEU A 198 6.88 13.30 3.91
C LEU A 198 7.37 13.79 5.29
N TRP A 199 7.58 12.90 6.23
CA TRP A 199 8.25 13.20 7.48
C TRP A 199 9.76 13.42 7.32
N LYS A 200 10.37 12.91 6.23
CA LYS A 200 11.82 12.95 5.97
C LYS A 200 12.15 13.34 4.54
N LEU A 201 11.38 12.90 3.55
CA LEU A 201 11.58 13.27 2.15
C LEU A 201 11.39 14.80 1.99
N PRO A 202 12.38 15.54 1.50
CA PRO A 202 12.25 16.98 1.28
C PRO A 202 11.08 17.29 0.32
N VAL A 203 10.30 18.32 0.64
CA VAL A 203 9.12 18.72 -0.14
C VAL A 203 9.47 19.01 -1.60
N ASP A 204 10.61 19.67 -1.85
CA ASP A 204 11.06 19.96 -3.22
C ASP A 204 11.37 18.68 -4.00
N THR A 205 11.97 17.68 -3.34
CA THR A 205 12.21 16.35 -3.95
C THR A 205 10.91 15.64 -4.24
N ALA A 206 9.96 15.64 -3.31
CA ALA A 206 8.63 15.04 -3.51
C ALA A 206 7.89 15.71 -4.67
N ASN A 207 7.90 17.05 -4.75
CA ASN A 207 7.31 17.80 -5.86
C ASN A 207 7.99 17.47 -7.20
N HIS A 208 9.31 17.34 -7.20
CA HIS A 208 10.05 16.93 -8.40
C HIS A 208 9.65 15.52 -8.86
N MET A 209 9.53 14.56 -7.94
CA MET A 209 9.08 13.20 -8.25
C MET A 209 7.67 13.20 -8.85
N ILE A 210 6.73 13.91 -8.23
CA ILE A 210 5.34 14.01 -8.71
C ILE A 210 5.30 14.61 -10.11
N LYS A 211 6.02 15.71 -10.34
CA LYS A 211 6.05 16.38 -11.63
C LYS A 211 6.67 15.54 -12.74
N THR A 212 7.75 14.81 -12.42
CA THR A 212 8.52 14.02 -13.43
C THR A 212 7.83 12.69 -13.72
N HIS A 213 7.27 12.04 -12.71
CA HIS A 213 6.62 10.75 -12.86
C HIS A 213 5.19 10.87 -13.43
N GLY A 214 4.50 11.95 -13.11
CA GLY A 214 3.11 12.21 -13.48
C GLY A 214 2.18 12.10 -12.27
N VAL A 215 1.47 13.19 -12.00
CA VAL A 215 0.53 13.31 -10.86
C VAL A 215 -0.57 12.23 -10.88
N ASP A 216 -0.90 11.74 -12.06
CA ASP A 216 -1.91 10.69 -12.29
C ASP A 216 -1.50 9.31 -11.79
N LYS A 217 -0.29 9.16 -11.28
CA LYS A 217 0.27 7.91 -10.72
C LYS A 217 0.50 7.99 -9.20
N PHE A 218 0.03 9.04 -8.53
CA PHE A 218 0.15 9.18 -7.09
C PHE A 218 -1.19 8.96 -6.38
N LEU A 219 -1.11 8.35 -5.19
CA LEU A 219 -2.24 8.04 -4.32
C LEU A 219 -1.96 8.61 -2.92
N PHE A 220 -2.97 9.14 -2.25
CA PHE A 220 -2.83 9.57 -0.86
C PHE A 220 -2.87 8.37 0.08
N GLY A 221 -1.93 8.31 1.02
CA GLY A 221 -1.88 7.31 2.07
C GLY A 221 -1.14 7.82 3.29
N SER A 222 -1.52 7.31 4.48
CA SER A 222 -0.92 7.68 5.76
C SER A 222 0.07 6.64 6.30
N ASP A 223 -0.11 5.36 5.96
CA ASP A 223 0.51 4.21 6.63
C ASP A 223 0.02 4.03 8.08
N PHE A 224 -1.27 4.33 8.30
CA PHE A 224 -1.88 3.98 9.58
C PHE A 224 -1.63 2.50 9.92
N PRO A 225 -1.27 2.11 11.15
CA PRO A 225 -1.32 2.87 12.39
C PRO A 225 0.00 3.57 12.80
N MET A 226 0.99 3.65 11.89
CA MET A 226 2.27 4.30 12.21
C MET A 226 2.11 5.81 12.42
N TRP A 227 1.29 6.47 11.59
CA TRP A 227 1.11 7.91 11.59
C TRP A 227 -0.34 8.32 11.82
N ASP A 228 -0.51 9.52 12.38
CA ASP A 228 -1.81 10.19 12.50
C ASP A 228 -2.20 10.84 11.18
N HIS A 229 -3.49 10.76 10.81
CA HIS A 229 -3.98 11.32 9.56
C HIS A 229 -3.88 12.85 9.49
N GLU A 230 -4.09 13.57 10.59
CA GLU A 230 -3.97 15.04 10.62
C GLU A 230 -2.53 15.46 10.35
N GLU A 231 -1.54 14.75 10.93
CA GLU A 231 -0.13 15.02 10.69
C GLU A 231 0.27 14.70 9.25
N GLU A 232 -0.08 13.52 8.71
CA GLU A 232 0.26 13.15 7.33
C GLU A 232 -0.43 14.09 6.34
N PHE A 233 -1.67 14.47 6.59
CA PHE A 233 -2.38 15.44 5.74
C PHE A 233 -1.77 16.84 5.83
N ALA A 234 -1.28 17.27 6.99
CA ALA A 234 -0.54 18.52 7.14
C ALA A 234 0.79 18.49 6.37
N ARG A 235 1.47 17.34 6.30
CA ARG A 235 2.66 17.13 5.47
C ARG A 235 2.30 17.15 3.98
N PHE A 236 1.26 16.44 3.58
CA PHE A 236 0.73 16.41 2.21
C PHE A 236 0.34 17.81 1.71
N ASN A 237 -0.23 18.65 2.57
CA ASN A 237 -0.64 20.02 2.24
C ASN A 237 0.54 20.96 1.92
N LYS A 238 1.79 20.55 2.17
CA LYS A 238 3.00 21.29 1.78
C LYS A 238 3.42 21.02 0.33
N LEU A 239 2.85 19.98 -0.31
CA LEU A 239 3.12 19.68 -1.71
C LEU A 239 2.51 20.74 -2.63
N ASP A 240 3.17 21.01 -3.75
CA ASP A 240 2.71 21.93 -4.79
C ASP A 240 1.62 21.28 -5.65
N LEU A 241 0.50 20.97 -5.00
CA LEU A 241 -0.68 20.35 -5.60
C LEU A 241 -1.90 21.24 -5.40
N SER A 242 -2.46 21.76 -6.47
CA SER A 242 -3.66 22.59 -6.46
C SER A 242 -4.72 22.08 -7.44
N GLY A 243 -5.98 22.49 -7.22
CA GLY A 243 -7.09 22.18 -8.12
C GLY A 243 -7.19 20.69 -8.44
N GLU A 244 -7.25 20.39 -9.74
CA GLU A 244 -7.45 19.03 -10.23
C GLU A 244 -6.30 18.07 -9.85
N ASN A 245 -5.06 18.54 -9.87
CA ASN A 245 -3.91 17.71 -9.49
C ASN A 245 -4.02 17.20 -8.05
N ARG A 246 -4.51 18.05 -7.14
CA ARG A 246 -4.75 17.65 -5.76
C ARG A 246 -5.86 16.61 -5.67
N GLU A 247 -6.97 16.81 -6.39
CA GLU A 247 -8.06 15.83 -6.43
C GLU A 247 -7.62 14.50 -7.06
N MET A 248 -6.75 14.54 -8.06
CA MET A 248 -6.18 13.32 -8.65
C MET A 248 -5.50 12.46 -7.58
N VAL A 249 -4.62 13.03 -6.77
CA VAL A 249 -3.91 12.28 -5.72
C VAL A 249 -4.83 11.86 -4.60
N LEU A 250 -5.77 12.74 -4.19
CA LEU A 250 -6.65 12.47 -3.06
C LEU A 250 -7.70 11.38 -3.34
N TRP A 251 -8.17 11.22 -4.58
CA TRP A 251 -9.23 10.25 -4.87
C TRP A 251 -9.38 9.80 -6.33
N LYS A 252 -9.22 10.68 -7.35
CA LYS A 252 -9.50 10.32 -8.75
C LYS A 252 -8.61 9.20 -9.27
N ASN A 253 -7.34 9.18 -8.87
CA ASN A 253 -6.41 8.13 -9.25
C ASN A 253 -6.79 6.79 -8.62
N ALA A 254 -7.29 6.79 -7.37
CA ALA A 254 -7.79 5.60 -6.70
C ALA A 254 -9.01 5.02 -7.43
N GLU A 255 -10.01 5.85 -7.79
CA GLU A 255 -11.16 5.42 -8.61
C GLU A 255 -10.71 4.76 -9.91
N ARG A 256 -9.81 5.43 -10.63
CA ARG A 256 -9.32 4.92 -11.91
C ARG A 256 -8.57 3.60 -11.75
N LEU A 257 -7.70 3.50 -10.75
CA LEU A 257 -6.90 2.30 -10.49
C LEU A 257 -7.79 1.12 -10.11
N LEU A 258 -8.77 1.35 -9.23
CA LEU A 258 -9.68 0.33 -8.73
C LEU A 258 -10.80 -0.01 -9.74
N GLY A 259 -11.01 0.82 -10.77
CA GLY A 259 -12.07 0.62 -11.75
C GLY A 259 -13.47 0.75 -11.16
N MET A 260 -13.62 1.49 -10.07
CA MET A 260 -14.89 1.67 -9.35
C MET A 260 -15.16 3.15 -9.11
N LYS A 261 -16.46 3.54 -9.05
CA LYS A 261 -16.85 4.87 -8.60
C LYS A 261 -16.99 4.88 -7.10
N LEU A 262 -16.41 5.90 -6.48
CA LEU A 262 -16.50 6.16 -5.04
C LEU A 262 -17.50 7.32 -4.85
N GLU A 263 -18.65 7.04 -4.22
CA GLU A 263 -19.74 8.02 -4.00
C GLU A 263 -19.73 8.51 -2.54
#